data_751b1d490ff3d399666f3fd47087bf52
#
_entry.id   751b1d490ff3d399666f3fd47087bf52
#
_cell.length_a   1.000
_cell.length_b   1.000
_cell.length_c   1.000
_cell.angle_alpha   90.00
_cell.angle_beta   90.00
_cell.angle_gamma   90.00
#
_symmetry.space_group_name_H-M   'P 1'
#
loop_
_entity.id
_entity.type
_entity.pdbx_description
1 polymer ?
#
loop_
_entity_poly.entity_id
_entity_poly.type
_entity_poly.pdbx_seq_one_letter_code
_entity_poly.pdbx_strand_id
1 'polypeptide(L)'
;MTGFSPPPYPYDRLAPLKARAEAVAGGLVDLSVGTPFDPPPAAVVAALADPDAARAYPPSIGTAGYRAAATGWLQRRLGVTVTADELAACVGTKELVAGIPHWLRLRTPGRDTVLYPSVSYPTYAMGATLAGCRAVPVPVDDGWRPRLD
;
A
#
# COMPACT_ATOMS: atom_id res chain seq x y z
N MET A 1 -29.00 1.97 14.79
CA MET A 1 -27.93 2.18 13.77
C MET A 1 -26.86 1.14 14.03
N THR A 2 -26.71 0.17 13.15
CA THR A 2 -25.59 -0.78 13.20
C THR A 2 -24.34 -0.03 12.74
N GLY A 3 -23.38 0.15 13.65
CA GLY A 3 -22.10 0.82 13.33
C GLY A 3 -21.31 0.03 12.28
N PHE A 4 -20.31 0.68 11.66
CA PHE A 4 -19.37 0.00 10.76
C PHE A 4 -18.62 -1.09 11.53
N SER A 5 -18.66 -2.32 11.02
CA SER A 5 -17.84 -3.43 11.50
C SER A 5 -16.81 -3.76 10.42
N PRO A 6 -15.51 -3.59 10.68
CA PRO A 6 -14.50 -3.93 9.69
C PRO A 6 -14.50 -5.44 9.43
N PRO A 7 -14.32 -5.87 8.17
CA PRO A 7 -14.12 -7.27 7.87
C PRO A 7 -12.84 -7.78 8.53
N PRO A 8 -12.76 -9.07 8.92
CA PRO A 8 -11.55 -9.66 9.48
C PRO A 8 -10.36 -9.48 8.53
N TYR A 9 -9.22 -9.11 9.08
CA TYR A 9 -8.01 -8.99 8.26
C TYR A 9 -7.59 -10.38 7.76
N PRO A 10 -7.39 -10.58 6.45
CA PRO A 10 -7.21 -11.92 5.88
C PRO A 10 -6.03 -12.71 6.46
N TYR A 11 -4.95 -12.03 6.85
CA TYR A 11 -3.78 -12.68 7.44
C TYR A 11 -4.02 -13.22 8.86
N ASP A 12 -5.01 -12.70 9.59
CA ASP A 12 -5.37 -13.22 10.93
C ASP A 12 -5.89 -14.67 10.85
N ARG A 13 -6.44 -15.06 9.69
CA ARG A 13 -6.87 -16.44 9.42
C ARG A 13 -5.71 -17.44 9.35
N LEU A 14 -4.50 -16.95 9.14
CA LEU A 14 -3.30 -17.79 9.06
C LEU A 14 -2.77 -18.18 10.45
N ALA A 15 -3.13 -17.47 11.52
CA ALA A 15 -2.60 -17.72 12.86
C ALA A 15 -2.74 -19.18 13.33
N PRO A 16 -3.92 -19.84 13.22
CA PRO A 16 -4.06 -21.25 13.61
C PRO A 16 -3.26 -22.21 12.72
N LEU A 17 -3.06 -21.88 11.44
CA LEU A 17 -2.25 -22.67 10.52
C LEU A 17 -0.76 -22.55 10.84
N LYS A 18 -0.30 -21.33 11.15
CA LYS A 18 1.08 -21.08 11.61
C LYS A 18 1.39 -21.85 12.88
N ALA A 19 0.53 -21.78 13.90
CA ALA A 19 0.71 -22.51 15.14
C ALA A 19 0.81 -24.03 14.92
N ARG A 20 0.02 -24.58 14.00
CA ARG A 20 0.10 -26.01 13.63
C ARG A 20 1.42 -26.37 12.93
N ALA A 21 1.90 -25.50 12.03
CA ALA A 21 3.15 -25.73 11.32
C ALA A 21 4.36 -25.59 12.25
N GLU A 22 4.34 -24.64 13.18
CA GLU A 22 5.38 -24.46 14.19
C GLU A 22 5.53 -25.68 15.14
N ALA A 23 4.44 -26.41 15.37
CA ALA A 23 4.45 -27.61 16.20
C ALA A 23 5.08 -28.86 15.52
N VAL A 24 5.38 -28.79 14.22
CA VAL A 24 5.99 -29.90 13.46
C VAL A 24 7.52 -29.79 13.53
N ALA A 25 8.20 -30.92 13.56
CA ALA A 25 9.66 -30.95 13.51
C ALA A 25 10.17 -30.27 12.24
N GLY A 26 11.08 -29.31 12.41
CA GLY A 26 11.58 -28.44 11.34
C GLY A 26 10.96 -27.04 11.35
N GLY A 27 9.87 -26.83 12.08
CA GLY A 27 9.26 -25.51 12.27
C GLY A 27 8.53 -24.97 11.04
N LEU A 28 8.32 -23.65 11.03
CA LEU A 28 7.61 -22.91 9.97
C LEU A 28 8.59 -22.11 9.11
N VAL A 29 8.47 -22.24 7.79
CA VAL A 29 8.99 -21.26 6.83
C VAL A 29 7.83 -20.38 6.39
N ASP A 30 7.75 -19.15 6.92
CA ASP A 30 6.66 -18.23 6.64
C ASP A 30 6.91 -17.44 5.33
N LEU A 31 6.18 -17.78 4.28
CA LEU A 31 6.20 -17.11 2.99
C LEU A 31 4.95 -16.24 2.75
N SER A 32 4.15 -15.98 3.79
CA SER A 32 2.90 -15.25 3.66
C SER A 32 3.08 -13.74 3.39
N VAL A 33 4.22 -13.18 3.83
CA VAL A 33 4.55 -11.76 3.63
C VAL A 33 5.98 -11.64 3.12
N GLY A 34 6.16 -10.98 1.98
CA GLY A 34 7.48 -10.67 1.43
C GLY A 34 8.14 -9.54 2.22
N THR A 35 9.02 -9.89 3.14
CA THR A 35 9.82 -8.92 3.92
C THR A 35 11.27 -9.00 3.46
N PRO A 36 11.93 -7.86 3.13
CA PRO A 36 13.36 -7.85 2.83
C PRO A 36 14.16 -8.43 3.99
N PHE A 37 15.08 -9.33 3.68
CA PHE A 37 15.96 -9.96 4.67
C PHE A 37 17.23 -9.14 4.91
N ASP A 38 17.73 -8.49 3.85
CA ASP A 38 18.94 -7.67 3.93
C ASP A 38 18.71 -6.40 4.75
N PRO A 39 19.66 -6.00 5.59
CA PRO A 39 19.57 -4.75 6.33
C PRO A 39 19.59 -3.54 5.37
N PRO A 40 18.94 -2.42 5.74
CA PRO A 40 19.01 -1.22 4.92
C PRO A 40 20.45 -0.69 4.86
N PRO A 41 20.85 -0.01 3.76
CA PRO A 41 22.17 0.60 3.67
C PRO A 41 22.47 1.55 4.83
N ALA A 42 23.71 1.54 5.34
CA ALA A 42 24.11 2.37 6.48
C ALA A 42 23.84 3.87 6.27
N ALA A 43 23.97 4.37 5.04
CA ALA A 43 23.66 5.75 4.69
C ALA A 43 22.18 6.11 4.89
N VAL A 44 21.26 5.15 4.64
CA VAL A 44 19.82 5.34 4.88
C VAL A 44 19.54 5.40 6.39
N VAL A 45 20.16 4.49 7.15
CA VAL A 45 20.02 4.47 8.63
C VAL A 45 20.54 5.78 9.23
N ALA A 46 21.71 6.26 8.79
CA ALA A 46 22.29 7.51 9.25
C ALA A 46 21.38 8.72 8.91
N ALA A 47 20.81 8.78 7.70
CA ALA A 47 19.89 9.85 7.32
C ALA A 47 18.60 9.86 8.14
N LEU A 48 18.08 8.69 8.50
CA LEU A 48 16.90 8.57 9.37
C LEU A 48 17.18 8.91 10.84
N ALA A 49 18.44 8.81 11.27
CA ALA A 49 18.89 9.16 12.62
C ALA A 49 19.19 10.66 12.79
N ASP A 50 19.08 11.48 11.75
CA ASP A 50 19.32 12.92 11.80
C ASP A 50 18.29 13.59 12.73
N PRO A 51 18.72 14.17 13.88
CA PRO A 51 17.81 14.80 14.83
C PRO A 51 17.13 16.06 14.28
N ASP A 52 17.69 16.68 13.25
CA ASP A 52 17.12 17.88 12.66
C ASP A 52 15.97 17.57 11.70
N ALA A 53 15.90 16.35 11.19
CA ALA A 53 14.80 15.90 10.32
C ALA A 53 13.42 15.86 11.01
N ALA A 54 13.39 15.84 12.36
CA ALA A 54 12.16 15.71 13.15
C ALA A 54 11.69 16.99 13.84
N ARG A 55 12.32 18.17 13.58
CA ARG A 55 12.10 19.40 14.34
C ARG A 55 10.85 20.20 13.96
N ALA A 56 10.17 19.88 12.85
CA ALA A 56 9.02 20.66 12.39
C ALA A 56 7.97 19.74 11.74
N TYR A 57 6.74 20.25 11.65
CA TYR A 57 5.71 19.59 10.86
C TYR A 57 6.04 19.72 9.37
N PRO A 58 6.21 18.63 8.63
CA PRO A 58 6.46 18.69 7.20
C PRO A 58 5.18 19.13 6.46
N PRO A 59 5.32 19.78 5.27
CA PRO A 59 4.19 19.98 4.37
C PRO A 59 3.53 18.64 4.00
N SER A 60 2.21 18.61 3.91
CA SER A 60 1.44 17.39 3.58
C SER A 60 1.85 16.74 2.24
N ILE A 61 2.30 17.53 1.29
CA ILE A 61 2.82 17.05 -0.01
C ILE A 61 4.28 16.59 0.03
N GLY A 62 4.93 16.67 1.18
CA GLY A 62 6.36 16.42 1.38
C GLY A 62 7.23 17.67 1.19
N THR A 63 8.41 17.66 1.80
CA THR A 63 9.37 18.77 1.69
C THR A 63 9.88 18.94 0.25
N ALA A 64 10.35 20.14 -0.09
CA ALA A 64 10.96 20.39 -1.41
C ALA A 64 12.14 19.44 -1.69
N GLY A 65 13.00 19.20 -0.68
CA GLY A 65 14.12 18.27 -0.78
C GLY A 65 13.68 16.83 -1.06
N TYR A 66 12.65 16.35 -0.36
CA TYR A 66 12.05 15.03 -0.60
C TYR A 66 11.55 14.91 -2.04
N ARG A 67 10.76 15.87 -2.50
CA ARG A 67 10.18 15.84 -3.86
C ARG A 67 11.27 15.93 -4.94
N ALA A 68 12.29 16.78 -4.76
CA ALA A 68 13.42 16.85 -5.68
C ALA A 68 14.22 15.55 -5.73
N ALA A 69 14.46 14.91 -4.58
CA ALA A 69 15.15 13.62 -4.52
C ALA A 69 14.32 12.52 -5.22
N ALA A 70 13.02 12.50 -5.00
CA ALA A 70 12.12 11.51 -5.61
C ALA A 70 12.00 11.69 -7.13
N THR A 71 11.83 12.91 -7.64
CA THR A 71 11.82 13.19 -9.09
C THR A 71 13.14 12.79 -9.75
N GLY A 72 14.28 13.13 -9.11
CA GLY A 72 15.60 12.71 -9.60
C GLY A 72 15.80 11.20 -9.60
N TRP A 73 15.27 10.49 -8.60
CA TRP A 73 15.31 9.02 -8.56
C TRP A 73 14.47 8.41 -9.68
N LEU A 74 13.23 8.88 -9.87
CA LEU A 74 12.33 8.43 -10.95
C LEU A 74 13.00 8.58 -12.32
N GLN A 75 13.62 9.73 -12.57
CA GLN A 75 14.34 9.97 -13.82
C GLN A 75 15.51 9.01 -14.01
N ARG A 76 16.38 8.86 -13.00
CA ARG A 76 17.58 8.02 -13.12
C ARG A 76 17.29 6.53 -13.20
N ARG A 77 16.29 6.04 -12.47
CA ARG A 77 16.03 4.60 -12.33
C ARG A 77 14.98 4.07 -13.30
N LEU A 78 14.02 4.90 -13.67
CA LEU A 78 12.87 4.48 -14.46
C LEU A 78 12.71 5.27 -15.78
N GLY A 79 13.53 6.30 -16.01
CA GLY A 79 13.39 7.17 -17.18
C GLY A 79 12.11 8.02 -17.17
N VAL A 80 11.45 8.13 -16.00
CA VAL A 80 10.20 8.88 -15.85
C VAL A 80 10.50 10.32 -15.46
N THR A 81 10.02 11.27 -16.28
CA THR A 81 10.12 12.70 -16.00
C THR A 81 8.80 13.20 -15.42
N VAL A 82 8.87 13.70 -14.20
CA VAL A 82 7.76 14.36 -13.50
C VAL A 82 8.26 15.64 -12.85
N THR A 83 7.39 16.61 -12.70
CA THR A 83 7.68 17.84 -11.96
C THR A 83 7.43 17.63 -10.47
N ALA A 84 7.96 18.53 -9.64
CA ALA A 84 7.72 18.48 -8.20
C ALA A 84 6.22 18.65 -7.84
N ASP A 85 5.44 19.31 -8.68
CA ASP A 85 4.01 19.55 -8.45
C ASP A 85 3.12 18.36 -8.84
N GLU A 86 3.69 17.40 -9.56
CA GLU A 86 3.04 16.13 -9.90
C GLU A 86 3.36 15.03 -8.89
N LEU A 87 4.07 15.35 -7.80
CA LEU A 87 4.54 14.40 -6.81
C LEU A 87 4.13 14.84 -5.41
N ALA A 88 3.52 13.93 -4.68
CA ALA A 88 3.18 14.11 -3.28
C ALA A 88 3.71 12.94 -2.44
N ALA A 89 4.11 13.24 -1.19
CA ALA A 89 4.48 12.22 -0.23
C ALA A 89 3.26 11.44 0.25
N CYS A 90 3.47 10.18 0.58
CA CYS A 90 2.51 9.37 1.32
C CYS A 90 3.22 8.54 2.40
N VAL A 91 2.51 8.12 3.42
CA VAL A 91 3.05 7.23 4.45
C VAL A 91 3.00 5.78 3.95
N GLY A 92 3.83 5.51 2.94
CA GLY A 92 3.88 4.23 2.23
C GLY A 92 2.76 4.04 1.21
N THR A 93 2.98 3.10 0.29
CA THR A 93 2.04 2.79 -0.80
C THR A 93 0.70 2.23 -0.31
N LYS A 94 0.64 1.69 0.90
CA LYS A 94 -0.61 1.21 1.50
C LYS A 94 -1.59 2.36 1.75
N GLU A 95 -1.12 3.50 2.24
CA GLU A 95 -1.94 4.70 2.38
C GLU A 95 -2.46 5.18 1.04
N LEU A 96 -1.57 5.29 0.04
CA LEU A 96 -1.96 5.68 -1.32
C LEU A 96 -3.07 4.77 -1.87
N VAL A 97 -2.85 3.45 -1.82
CA VAL A 97 -3.81 2.47 -2.33
C VAL A 97 -5.16 2.55 -1.60
N ALA A 98 -5.14 2.70 -0.27
CA ALA A 98 -6.36 2.84 0.52
C ALA A 98 -7.09 4.16 0.25
N GLY A 99 -6.35 5.25 -0.01
CA GLY A 99 -6.89 6.59 -0.22
C GLY A 99 -7.45 6.86 -1.63
N ILE A 100 -6.91 6.19 -2.66
CA ILE A 100 -7.31 6.43 -4.06
C ILE A 100 -8.83 6.37 -4.27
N PRO A 101 -9.57 5.35 -3.81
CA PRO A 101 -11.02 5.30 -4.00
C PRO A 101 -11.74 6.52 -3.40
N HIS A 102 -11.31 6.96 -2.23
CA HIS A 102 -11.87 8.12 -1.56
C HIS A 102 -11.65 9.41 -2.35
N TRP A 103 -10.43 9.67 -2.79
CA TRP A 103 -10.09 10.88 -3.56
C TRP A 103 -10.77 10.91 -4.91
N LEU A 104 -10.84 9.77 -5.60
CA LEU A 104 -11.53 9.67 -6.90
C LEU A 104 -13.04 9.86 -6.75
N ARG A 105 -13.64 9.36 -5.67
CA ARG A 105 -15.05 9.58 -5.37
C ARG A 105 -15.36 11.05 -5.07
N LEU A 106 -14.50 11.73 -4.31
CA LEU A 106 -14.63 13.18 -4.08
C LEU A 106 -14.56 13.96 -5.38
N ARG A 107 -13.67 13.56 -6.29
CA ARG A 107 -13.54 14.20 -7.63
C ARG A 107 -14.73 13.90 -8.53
N THR A 108 -15.29 12.69 -8.46
CA THR A 108 -16.37 12.22 -9.34
C THR A 108 -17.42 11.46 -8.52
N PRO A 109 -18.33 12.17 -7.81
CA PRO A 109 -19.25 11.56 -6.85
C PRO A 109 -20.18 10.47 -7.41
N GLY A 110 -20.48 10.50 -8.71
CA GLY A 110 -21.31 9.50 -9.37
C GLY A 110 -20.63 8.15 -9.61
N ARG A 111 -19.32 8.02 -9.35
CA ARG A 111 -18.59 6.75 -9.45
C ARG A 111 -18.40 6.17 -8.06
N ASP A 112 -19.17 5.15 -7.75
CA ASP A 112 -19.25 4.52 -6.42
C ASP A 112 -18.76 3.07 -6.39
N THR A 113 -18.17 2.57 -7.46
CA THR A 113 -17.75 1.17 -7.59
C THR A 113 -16.26 1.09 -7.90
N VAL A 114 -15.55 0.22 -7.18
CA VAL A 114 -14.14 -0.10 -7.39
C VAL A 114 -14.02 -1.56 -7.80
N LEU A 115 -13.49 -1.79 -8.99
CA LEU A 115 -13.12 -3.11 -9.47
C LEU A 115 -11.69 -3.42 -9.03
N TYR A 116 -11.45 -4.64 -8.55
CA TYR A 116 -10.11 -5.09 -8.16
C TYR A 116 -9.92 -6.57 -8.47
N PRO A 117 -8.69 -7.06 -8.74
CA PRO A 117 -8.46 -8.47 -9.01
C PRO A 117 -8.92 -9.35 -7.83
N SER A 118 -9.65 -10.44 -8.08
CA SER A 118 -10.15 -11.34 -7.03
C SER A 118 -9.03 -11.97 -6.20
N VAL A 119 -7.84 -12.12 -6.78
CA VAL A 119 -6.60 -12.48 -6.09
C VAL A 119 -5.72 -11.24 -6.03
N SER A 120 -5.70 -10.58 -4.88
CA SER A 120 -5.02 -9.31 -4.74
C SER A 120 -4.74 -8.95 -3.29
N TYR A 121 -4.02 -7.86 -3.11
CA TYR A 121 -3.74 -7.31 -1.78
C TYR A 121 -5.03 -6.82 -1.09
N PRO A 122 -5.28 -7.20 0.19
CA PRO A 122 -6.55 -6.92 0.88
C PRO A 122 -6.93 -5.44 0.95
N THR A 123 -5.95 -4.55 0.84
CA THR A 123 -6.16 -3.09 0.94
C THR A 123 -6.99 -2.55 -0.22
N TYR A 124 -7.06 -3.22 -1.38
CA TYR A 124 -7.91 -2.78 -2.49
C TYR A 124 -9.39 -2.79 -2.10
N ALA A 125 -9.88 -3.92 -1.60
CA ALA A 125 -11.26 -4.03 -1.13
C ALA A 125 -11.53 -3.12 0.08
N MET A 126 -10.58 -3.04 1.02
CA MET A 126 -10.73 -2.22 2.21
C MET A 126 -10.77 -0.73 1.87
N GLY A 127 -9.92 -0.25 0.98
CA GLY A 127 -9.94 1.15 0.52
C GLY A 127 -11.26 1.53 -0.12
N ALA A 128 -11.82 0.65 -0.96
CA ALA A 128 -13.15 0.84 -1.54
C ALA A 128 -14.24 0.94 -0.45
N THR A 129 -14.22 0.01 0.51
CA THR A 129 -15.17 -0.02 1.63
C THR A 129 -15.10 1.25 2.49
N LEU A 130 -13.90 1.69 2.86
CA LEU A 130 -13.69 2.90 3.66
C LEU A 130 -14.11 4.17 2.92
N ALA A 131 -14.01 4.18 1.59
CA ALA A 131 -14.50 5.25 0.74
C ALA A 131 -16.04 5.23 0.59
N GLY A 132 -16.74 4.25 1.16
CA GLY A 132 -18.18 4.03 0.95
C GLY A 132 -18.51 3.62 -0.49
N CYS A 133 -17.56 3.02 -1.20
CA CYS A 133 -17.73 2.46 -2.53
C CYS A 133 -18.08 0.97 -2.44
N ARG A 134 -18.74 0.47 -3.48
CA ARG A 134 -18.93 -0.96 -3.68
C ARG A 134 -17.62 -1.57 -4.17
N ALA A 135 -17.07 -2.51 -3.39
CA ALA A 135 -15.88 -3.28 -3.75
C ALA A 135 -16.30 -4.53 -4.55
N VAL A 136 -15.89 -4.63 -5.81
CA VAL A 136 -16.26 -5.74 -6.70
C VAL A 136 -15.02 -6.50 -7.13
N PRO A 137 -14.84 -7.76 -6.67
CA PRO A 137 -13.75 -8.61 -7.13
C PRO A 137 -13.99 -9.05 -8.57
N VAL A 138 -12.98 -8.89 -9.40
CA VAL A 138 -12.96 -9.32 -10.80
C VAL A 138 -12.15 -10.61 -10.92
N PRO A 139 -12.68 -11.69 -11.49
CA PRO A 139 -11.89 -12.90 -11.72
C PRO A 139 -10.62 -12.62 -12.51
N VAL A 140 -9.58 -13.39 -12.26
CA VAL A 140 -8.34 -13.35 -13.03
C VAL A 140 -8.22 -14.58 -13.92
N ASP A 141 -7.55 -14.44 -15.06
CA ASP A 141 -7.19 -15.54 -15.95
C ASP A 141 -5.94 -16.29 -15.44
N ASP A 142 -5.49 -17.30 -16.18
CA ASP A 142 -4.28 -18.09 -15.87
C ASP A 142 -3.00 -17.25 -15.91
N GLY A 143 -3.03 -16.11 -16.58
CA GLY A 143 -1.94 -15.12 -16.62
C GLY A 143 -2.07 -14.03 -15.55
N TRP A 144 -2.97 -14.18 -14.57
CA TRP A 144 -3.26 -13.23 -13.47
C TRP A 144 -3.78 -11.87 -13.94
N ARG A 145 -4.41 -11.81 -15.11
CA ARG A 145 -5.01 -10.58 -15.64
C ARG A 145 -6.48 -10.50 -15.27
N PRO A 146 -6.98 -9.34 -14.81
CA PRO A 146 -8.40 -9.16 -14.54
C PRO A 146 -9.23 -9.38 -15.82
N ARG A 147 -10.29 -10.18 -15.71
CA ARG A 147 -11.28 -10.40 -16.78
C ARG A 147 -12.33 -9.31 -16.66
N LEU A 148 -12.40 -8.43 -17.66
CA LEU A 148 -13.30 -7.27 -17.70
C LEU A 148 -14.47 -7.45 -18.69
N ASP A 149 -14.65 -8.65 -19.20
CA ASP A 149 -15.72 -9.08 -20.10
C ASP A 149 -17.00 -9.52 -19.35
#